data_7bafc2a01d303c7d3819b8ff3555bae4
#
_entry.id   7bafc2a01d303c7d3819b8ff3555bae4
#
_cell.length_a   1.000
_cell.length_b   1.000
_cell.length_c   1.000
_cell.angle_alpha   90.00
_cell.angle_beta   90.00
_cell.angle_gamma   90.00
#
_symmetry.space_group_name_H-M   'P 1'
#
loop_
_entity.id
_entity.type
_entity.pdbx_description
1 polymer ?
#
loop_
_entity_poly.entity_id
_entity_poly.type
_entity_poly.pdbx_seq_one_letter_code
_entity_poly.pdbx_strand_id
1 'polypeptide(L)'
;MTDVAFLILILIFLFSLPSKLFVSPTSYVVEASNGDLLSASIAKDGQWRFPVADTIPEKFAQCLVAFEDKRFYHHPGVDPIAMARAMRQNFKAKSVVSGGSTISMQVIRLSRRESRTIWQKLIEVILAIRLEASYSKKDILKLYAGNAPFGSNVVGLDAAAWRYFGRSAESLSWGEMATLAVLPNSPSLVHPGKNSPRLIKKRNDLLDKLAALKIIDQSTANLSKLEPIPGKPQQLPQYAPHLLNRFKAERAALKAGSTRITSTLDYDLQLRVNALLKRYNNRYRANDINNIAALVLDVKKGTVLSYIGNIYQPENTELESHVDMIKAPRSPGSTLKPILYASMLNDGFILPKTLIADIPTQIGGYSPQNYDMGYDGAIQ
;
A
#
# COMPACT_ATOMS: atom_id res chain seq x y z
N MET A 1 11.29 -35.24 38.91
CA MET A 1 11.55 -35.29 37.45
C MET A 1 10.33 -34.84 36.63
N THR A 2 9.11 -35.16 37.01
CA THR A 2 7.86 -34.73 36.34
C THR A 2 7.69 -33.19 36.30
N ASP A 3 7.94 -32.52 37.42
CA ASP A 3 7.76 -31.05 37.54
C ASP A 3 8.75 -30.24 36.68
N VAL A 4 10.00 -30.71 36.59
CA VAL A 4 11.02 -30.06 35.74
C VAL A 4 10.69 -30.24 34.25
N ALA A 5 10.25 -31.45 33.86
CA ALA A 5 9.84 -31.72 32.50
C ALA A 5 8.60 -30.87 32.12
N PHE A 6 7.64 -30.73 33.03
CA PHE A 6 6.45 -29.90 32.84
C PHE A 6 6.83 -28.40 32.69
N LEU A 7 7.73 -27.91 33.54
CA LEU A 7 8.23 -26.54 33.45
C LEU A 7 8.95 -26.26 32.11
N ILE A 8 9.78 -27.19 31.65
CA ILE A 8 10.44 -27.12 30.35
C ILE A 8 9.42 -27.04 29.20
N LEU A 9 8.37 -27.85 29.22
CA LEU A 9 7.29 -27.85 28.24
C LEU A 9 6.54 -26.51 28.24
N ILE A 10 6.27 -25.93 29.40
CA ILE A 10 5.68 -24.59 29.52
C ILE A 10 6.62 -23.52 28.89
N LEU A 11 7.90 -23.57 29.20
CA LEU A 11 8.87 -22.63 28.64
C LEU A 11 8.95 -22.76 27.09
N ILE A 12 9.02 -23.99 26.58
CA ILE A 12 9.01 -24.24 25.11
C ILE A 12 7.73 -23.66 24.51
N PHE A 13 6.57 -23.87 25.12
CA PHE A 13 5.30 -23.31 24.67
C PHE A 13 5.31 -21.78 24.70
N LEU A 14 5.79 -21.16 25.78
CA LEU A 14 5.85 -19.70 25.93
C LEU A 14 6.77 -19.02 24.88
N PHE A 15 7.86 -19.68 24.51
CA PHE A 15 8.82 -19.16 23.53
C PHE A 15 8.67 -19.75 22.13
N SER A 16 7.59 -20.50 21.85
CA SER A 16 7.37 -21.17 20.57
C SER A 16 7.03 -20.23 19.40
N LEU A 17 6.56 -18.99 19.66
CA LEU A 17 6.28 -18.01 18.64
C LEU A 17 7.45 -17.03 18.50
N PRO A 18 7.87 -16.72 17.25
CA PRO A 18 8.87 -15.67 17.01
C PRO A 18 8.28 -14.29 17.35
N SER A 19 9.16 -13.35 17.70
CA SER A 19 8.77 -11.96 18.01
C SER A 19 8.06 -11.25 16.83
N LYS A 20 8.38 -11.64 15.59
CA LYS A 20 7.68 -11.23 14.37
C LYS A 20 7.21 -12.46 13.61
N LEU A 21 5.90 -12.65 13.52
CA LEU A 21 5.30 -13.77 12.78
C LEU A 21 5.53 -13.69 11.26
N PHE A 22 5.56 -12.49 10.71
CA PHE A 22 5.73 -12.26 9.29
C PHE A 22 6.92 -11.33 9.05
N VAL A 23 7.92 -11.83 8.34
CA VAL A 23 9.17 -11.11 8.00
C VAL A 23 9.31 -10.87 6.49
N SER A 24 8.26 -11.17 5.72
CA SER A 24 8.28 -11.00 4.27
C SER A 24 8.41 -9.52 3.89
N PRO A 25 9.14 -9.21 2.80
CA PRO A 25 9.26 -7.83 2.33
C PRO A 25 7.89 -7.26 1.95
N THR A 26 7.72 -5.97 2.20
CA THR A 26 6.50 -5.23 1.86
C THR A 26 6.75 -4.27 0.70
N SER A 27 5.69 -3.96 -0.04
CA SER A 27 5.65 -2.92 -1.05
C SER A 27 5.89 -1.56 -0.41
N TYR A 28 6.56 -0.65 -1.13
CA TYR A 28 6.54 0.75 -0.76
C TYR A 28 5.23 1.38 -1.25
N VAL A 29 4.56 2.11 -0.38
CA VAL A 29 3.24 2.69 -0.60
C VAL A 29 3.25 4.16 -0.20
N VAL A 30 2.80 5.02 -1.10
CA VAL A 30 2.60 6.46 -0.86
C VAL A 30 1.13 6.77 -1.02
N GLU A 31 0.54 7.30 0.04
CA GLU A 31 -0.86 7.69 0.12
C GLU A 31 -0.99 9.22 0.20
N ALA A 32 -2.12 9.73 -0.26
CA ALA A 32 -2.53 11.11 -0.05
C ALA A 32 -2.94 11.34 1.41
N SER A 33 -3.22 12.58 1.77
CA SER A 33 -3.64 12.97 3.12
C SER A 33 -4.93 12.31 3.59
N ASN A 34 -5.78 11.90 2.66
CA ASN A 34 -7.04 11.18 2.92
C ASN A 34 -6.89 9.65 2.92
N GLY A 35 -5.67 9.10 2.75
CA GLY A 35 -5.40 7.67 2.70
C GLY A 35 -5.56 7.00 1.33
N ASP A 36 -5.94 7.74 0.29
CA ASP A 36 -6.02 7.19 -1.07
C ASP A 36 -4.63 6.95 -1.67
N LEU A 37 -4.49 5.85 -2.42
CA LEU A 37 -3.23 5.44 -3.00
C LEU A 37 -2.78 6.37 -4.12
N LEU A 38 -1.62 6.98 -3.96
CA LEU A 38 -0.97 7.79 -5.00
C LEU A 38 -0.01 6.97 -5.85
N SER A 39 0.80 6.12 -5.23
CA SER A 39 1.74 5.25 -5.92
C SER A 39 2.20 4.10 -5.04
N ALA A 40 2.50 2.96 -5.65
CA ALA A 40 3.13 1.83 -4.97
C ALA A 40 4.16 1.14 -5.86
N SER A 41 5.11 0.45 -5.25
CA SER A 41 6.05 -0.42 -5.95
C SER A 41 5.94 -1.85 -5.44
N ILE A 42 6.15 -2.81 -6.33
CA ILE A 42 6.16 -4.23 -5.97
C ILE A 42 7.25 -4.52 -4.92
N ALA A 43 7.00 -5.44 -4.01
CA ALA A 43 7.97 -5.86 -3.02
C ALA A 43 9.13 -6.65 -3.66
N LYS A 44 10.27 -6.77 -2.95
CA LYS A 44 11.49 -7.43 -3.46
C LYS A 44 11.30 -8.90 -3.87
N ASP A 45 10.29 -9.56 -3.31
CA ASP A 45 9.91 -10.95 -3.62
C ASP A 45 8.90 -11.07 -4.78
N GLY A 46 8.63 -9.99 -5.51
CA GLY A 46 7.70 -9.98 -6.63
C GLY A 46 6.22 -10.02 -6.22
N GLN A 47 5.91 -9.82 -4.94
CA GLN A 47 4.54 -9.79 -4.44
C GLN A 47 4.06 -8.34 -4.24
N TRP A 48 2.82 -8.08 -4.57
CA TRP A 48 2.10 -6.88 -4.11
C TRP A 48 1.62 -7.14 -2.70
N ARG A 49 2.40 -6.68 -1.72
CA ARG A 49 2.12 -6.85 -0.30
C ARG A 49 2.28 -5.51 0.40
N PHE A 50 1.14 -4.85 0.67
CA PHE A 50 1.17 -3.61 1.43
C PHE A 50 1.48 -3.88 2.90
N PRO A 51 2.12 -2.96 3.61
CA PRO A 51 2.22 -3.05 5.08
C PRO A 51 0.85 -3.27 5.70
N VAL A 52 0.81 -4.11 6.75
CA VAL A 52 -0.45 -4.41 7.45
C VAL A 52 -1.05 -3.12 7.98
N ALA A 53 -2.33 -2.88 7.70
CA ALA A 53 -3.04 -1.72 8.20
C ALA A 53 -3.31 -1.83 9.71
N ASP A 54 -3.46 -0.69 10.38
CA ASP A 54 -3.77 -0.63 11.81
C ASP A 54 -5.19 -1.13 12.12
N THR A 55 -6.08 -0.99 11.16
CA THR A 55 -7.48 -1.45 11.21
C THR A 55 -7.83 -2.28 10.00
N ILE A 56 -8.88 -3.09 10.11
CA ILE A 56 -9.49 -3.79 8.98
C ILE A 56 -10.96 -3.41 8.89
N PRO A 57 -11.53 -3.32 7.67
CA PRO A 57 -12.95 -3.03 7.51
C PRO A 57 -13.82 -4.07 8.21
N GLU A 58 -14.81 -3.60 8.97
CA GLU A 58 -15.74 -4.46 9.70
C GLU A 58 -16.46 -5.44 8.77
N LYS A 59 -16.86 -4.99 7.56
CA LYS A 59 -17.48 -5.84 6.54
C LYS A 59 -16.59 -7.03 6.17
N PHE A 60 -15.26 -6.81 6.04
CA PHE A 60 -14.34 -7.91 5.74
C PHE A 60 -14.22 -8.89 6.90
N ALA A 61 -14.10 -8.38 8.13
CA ALA A 61 -14.02 -9.21 9.33
C ALA A 61 -15.26 -10.13 9.45
N GLN A 62 -16.44 -9.58 9.25
CA GLN A 62 -17.70 -10.31 9.28
C GLN A 62 -17.80 -11.34 8.15
N CYS A 63 -17.43 -10.99 6.93
CA CYS A 63 -17.35 -11.92 5.80
C CYS A 63 -16.38 -13.08 6.08
N LEU A 64 -15.18 -12.76 6.56
CA LEU A 64 -14.13 -13.74 6.86
C LEU A 64 -14.56 -14.72 7.97
N VAL A 65 -15.06 -14.19 9.09
CA VAL A 65 -15.54 -14.99 10.22
C VAL A 65 -16.73 -15.86 9.79
N ALA A 66 -17.69 -15.30 9.07
CA ALA A 66 -18.81 -16.07 8.56
C ALA A 66 -18.36 -17.18 7.61
N PHE A 67 -17.35 -16.96 6.77
CA PHE A 67 -16.89 -17.93 5.79
C PHE A 67 -15.99 -19.01 6.38
N GLU A 68 -14.91 -18.62 7.08
CA GLU A 68 -13.85 -19.52 7.53
C GLU A 68 -14.08 -20.08 8.92
N ASP A 69 -14.65 -19.29 9.87
CA ASP A 69 -14.63 -19.65 11.29
C ASP A 69 -15.80 -19.03 12.07
N LYS A 70 -17.00 -19.63 11.93
CA LYS A 70 -18.24 -19.10 12.55
C LYS A 70 -18.17 -18.85 14.06
N ARG A 71 -17.31 -19.57 14.78
CA ARG A 71 -17.17 -19.49 16.23
C ARG A 71 -15.85 -18.85 16.64
N PHE A 72 -15.24 -18.09 15.76
CA PHE A 72 -13.93 -17.44 15.97
C PHE A 72 -13.80 -16.76 17.34
N TYR A 73 -14.83 -16.06 17.78
CA TYR A 73 -14.82 -15.33 19.05
C TYR A 73 -15.05 -16.21 20.29
N HIS A 74 -15.34 -17.52 20.11
CA HIS A 74 -15.76 -18.43 21.19
C HIS A 74 -14.79 -19.59 21.47
N HIS A 75 -13.63 -19.62 20.81
CA HIS A 75 -12.63 -20.66 21.03
C HIS A 75 -11.21 -20.07 21.19
N PRO A 76 -10.30 -20.75 21.91
CA PRO A 76 -8.93 -20.29 22.15
C PRO A 76 -7.95 -20.78 21.07
N GLY A 77 -8.22 -20.49 19.79
CA GLY A 77 -7.35 -20.84 18.65
C GLY A 77 -7.74 -22.12 17.91
N VAL A 78 -8.43 -23.04 18.53
CA VAL A 78 -8.91 -24.30 17.94
C VAL A 78 -10.38 -24.50 18.28
N ASP A 79 -11.16 -24.93 17.30
CA ASP A 79 -12.57 -25.25 17.45
C ASP A 79 -12.81 -26.79 17.43
N PRO A 80 -12.86 -27.45 18.60
CA PRO A 80 -13.05 -28.92 18.67
C PRO A 80 -14.34 -29.38 18.01
N ILE A 81 -15.43 -28.59 18.13
CA ILE A 81 -16.73 -28.95 17.52
C ILE A 81 -16.67 -28.85 15.99
N ALA A 82 -16.01 -27.83 15.45
CA ALA A 82 -15.80 -27.73 14.00
C ALA A 82 -14.91 -28.87 13.50
N MET A 83 -13.86 -29.22 14.23
CA MET A 83 -12.99 -30.36 13.90
C MET A 83 -13.75 -31.68 13.90
N ALA A 84 -14.52 -31.99 14.95
CA ALA A 84 -15.33 -33.21 15.02
C ALA A 84 -16.35 -33.26 13.88
N ARG A 85 -17.03 -32.15 13.59
CA ARG A 85 -17.95 -32.03 12.46
C ARG A 85 -17.25 -32.31 11.11
N ALA A 86 -16.09 -31.71 10.88
CA ALA A 86 -15.32 -31.91 9.67
C ALA A 86 -14.84 -33.35 9.50
N MET A 87 -14.36 -33.98 10.57
CA MET A 87 -14.00 -35.41 10.59
C MET A 87 -15.18 -36.29 10.20
N ARG A 88 -16.34 -36.09 10.84
CA ARG A 88 -17.58 -36.86 10.53
C ARG A 88 -18.01 -36.68 9.06
N GLN A 89 -17.95 -35.45 8.51
CA GLN A 89 -18.33 -35.17 7.14
C GLN A 89 -17.37 -35.82 6.16
N ASN A 90 -16.07 -35.72 6.38
CA ASN A 90 -15.03 -36.27 5.51
C ASN A 90 -15.08 -37.82 5.54
N PHE A 91 -15.30 -38.42 6.71
CA PHE A 91 -15.47 -39.88 6.84
C PHE A 91 -16.70 -40.35 6.06
N LYS A 92 -17.85 -39.65 6.19
CA LYS A 92 -19.08 -39.99 5.46
C LYS A 92 -18.93 -39.82 3.94
N ALA A 93 -18.23 -38.80 3.52
CA ALA A 93 -18.01 -38.50 2.07
C ALA A 93 -16.84 -39.28 1.46
N LYS A 94 -16.07 -40.05 2.24
CA LYS A 94 -14.82 -40.74 1.84
C LYS A 94 -13.84 -39.82 1.07
N SER A 95 -13.93 -38.52 1.31
CA SER A 95 -13.10 -37.49 0.68
C SER A 95 -13.07 -36.23 1.56
N VAL A 96 -12.07 -35.35 1.35
CA VAL A 96 -11.96 -34.10 2.12
C VAL A 96 -12.95 -33.08 1.57
N VAL A 97 -14.15 -33.01 2.16
CA VAL A 97 -15.23 -32.09 1.80
C VAL A 97 -15.39 -30.93 2.78
N SER A 98 -14.83 -31.04 3.97
CA SER A 98 -14.93 -30.01 5.02
C SER A 98 -13.61 -29.80 5.75
N GLY A 99 -13.26 -28.55 6.02
CA GLY A 99 -12.10 -28.16 6.82
C GLY A 99 -12.49 -27.80 8.26
N GLY A 100 -11.69 -28.26 9.22
CA GLY A 100 -11.83 -27.87 10.64
C GLY A 100 -10.72 -26.90 11.09
N SER A 101 -10.09 -26.16 10.16
CA SER A 101 -9.05 -25.19 10.52
C SER A 101 -9.69 -23.85 10.88
N THR A 102 -9.28 -23.27 11.99
CA THR A 102 -9.67 -21.92 12.43
C THR A 102 -8.86 -20.83 11.72
N ILE A 103 -9.28 -19.57 11.82
CA ILE A 103 -8.52 -18.42 11.34
C ILE A 103 -7.13 -18.38 12.01
N SER A 104 -7.04 -18.62 13.31
CA SER A 104 -5.78 -18.66 14.06
C SER A 104 -4.81 -19.71 13.55
N MET A 105 -5.30 -20.92 13.24
CA MET A 105 -4.50 -21.98 12.59
C MET A 105 -4.03 -21.55 11.19
N GLN A 106 -4.87 -20.84 10.44
CA GLN A 106 -4.51 -20.33 9.12
C GLN A 106 -3.42 -19.25 9.21
N VAL A 107 -3.46 -18.34 10.19
CA VAL A 107 -2.40 -17.35 10.44
C VAL A 107 -1.06 -18.04 10.71
N ILE A 108 -1.04 -19.06 11.57
CA ILE A 108 0.18 -19.87 11.84
C ILE A 108 0.69 -20.52 10.54
N ARG A 109 -0.18 -21.15 9.78
CA ARG A 109 0.22 -21.77 8.50
C ARG A 109 0.80 -20.76 7.52
N LEU A 110 0.20 -19.57 7.39
CA LEU A 110 0.68 -18.50 6.51
C LEU A 110 2.07 -17.98 6.96
N SER A 111 2.34 -17.93 8.27
CA SER A 111 3.63 -17.48 8.78
C SER A 111 4.75 -18.50 8.56
N ARG A 112 4.44 -19.79 8.66
CA ARG A 112 5.44 -20.87 8.57
C ARG A 112 5.74 -21.33 7.16
N ARG A 113 4.74 -21.27 6.24
CA ARG A 113 4.86 -21.70 4.82
C ARG A 113 5.32 -23.14 4.62
N GLU A 114 5.07 -24.02 5.57
CA GLU A 114 5.44 -25.42 5.53
C GLU A 114 4.48 -26.26 4.68
N SER A 115 4.94 -27.44 4.25
CA SER A 115 4.12 -28.38 3.50
C SER A 115 2.98 -28.96 4.36
N ARG A 116 1.87 -29.33 3.72
CA ARG A 116 0.70 -29.87 4.42
C ARG A 116 0.90 -31.32 4.81
N THR A 117 1.34 -31.57 6.05
CA THR A 117 1.44 -32.90 6.66
C THR A 117 0.58 -32.96 7.93
N ILE A 118 0.27 -34.18 8.40
CA ILE A 118 -0.45 -34.38 9.67
C ILE A 118 0.36 -33.78 10.83
N TRP A 119 1.67 -33.94 10.78
CA TRP A 119 2.57 -33.40 11.81
C TRP A 119 2.52 -31.87 11.86
N GLN A 120 2.60 -31.22 10.71
CA GLN A 120 2.46 -29.77 10.63
C GLN A 120 1.08 -29.30 11.12
N LYS A 121 0.04 -30.11 10.92
CA LYS A 121 -1.29 -29.82 11.43
C LYS A 121 -1.35 -29.84 12.97
N LEU A 122 -0.65 -30.76 13.63
CA LEU A 122 -0.54 -30.77 15.09
C LEU A 122 0.23 -29.55 15.61
N ILE A 123 1.31 -29.17 14.94
CA ILE A 123 2.06 -27.95 15.27
C ILE A 123 1.17 -26.70 15.09
N GLU A 124 0.40 -26.61 13.99
CA GLU A 124 -0.57 -25.52 13.78
C GLU A 124 -1.56 -25.40 14.94
N VAL A 125 -2.06 -26.52 15.47
CA VAL A 125 -2.99 -26.55 16.62
C VAL A 125 -2.33 -25.93 17.87
N ILE A 126 -1.14 -26.39 18.23
CA ILE A 126 -0.42 -25.92 19.43
C ILE A 126 -0.09 -24.42 19.29
N LEU A 127 0.45 -24.03 18.14
CA LEU A 127 0.84 -22.64 17.90
C LEU A 127 -0.38 -21.72 17.76
N ALA A 128 -1.54 -22.21 17.30
CA ALA A 128 -2.78 -21.42 17.27
C ALA A 128 -3.27 -21.08 18.68
N ILE A 129 -3.18 -22.00 19.62
CA ILE A 129 -3.49 -21.75 21.04
C ILE A 129 -2.51 -20.72 21.61
N ARG A 130 -1.21 -20.86 21.30
CA ARG A 130 -0.19 -19.91 21.72
C ARG A 130 -0.39 -18.52 21.12
N LEU A 131 -0.83 -18.45 19.85
CA LEU A 131 -1.16 -17.19 19.17
C LEU A 131 -2.29 -16.45 19.90
N GLU A 132 -3.36 -17.15 20.24
CA GLU A 132 -4.52 -16.59 20.96
C GLU A 132 -4.17 -16.14 22.40
N ALA A 133 -3.19 -16.77 23.02
CA ALA A 133 -2.67 -16.33 24.31
C ALA A 133 -1.83 -15.05 24.22
N SER A 134 -1.39 -14.65 23.02
CA SER A 134 -0.49 -13.52 22.82
C SER A 134 -1.10 -12.35 22.05
N TYR A 135 -2.11 -12.60 21.25
CA TYR A 135 -2.72 -11.64 20.33
C TYR A 135 -4.23 -11.58 20.54
N SER A 136 -4.80 -10.39 20.49
CA SER A 136 -6.25 -10.23 20.53
C SER A 136 -6.90 -10.80 19.24
N LYS A 137 -8.18 -11.13 19.31
CA LYS A 137 -8.96 -11.55 18.13
C LYS A 137 -8.86 -10.56 16.97
N LYS A 138 -8.87 -9.24 17.27
CA LYS A 138 -8.70 -8.18 16.29
C LYS A 138 -7.32 -8.22 15.63
N ASP A 139 -6.27 -8.47 16.41
CA ASP A 139 -4.91 -8.57 15.87
C ASP A 139 -4.73 -9.82 15.01
N ILE A 140 -5.32 -10.94 15.37
CA ILE A 140 -5.32 -12.17 14.57
C ILE A 140 -6.01 -11.92 13.22
N LEU A 141 -7.15 -11.23 13.21
CA LEU A 141 -7.82 -10.83 11.95
C LEU A 141 -6.95 -9.90 11.12
N LYS A 142 -6.25 -8.92 11.71
CA LYS A 142 -5.29 -8.04 11.02
C LYS A 142 -4.13 -8.84 10.41
N LEU A 143 -3.55 -9.77 11.17
CA LEU A 143 -2.48 -10.64 10.68
C LEU A 143 -2.95 -11.48 9.49
N TYR A 144 -4.16 -12.03 9.56
CA TYR A 144 -4.75 -12.77 8.44
C TYR A 144 -4.95 -11.85 7.22
N ALA A 145 -5.68 -10.74 7.41
CA ALA A 145 -6.00 -9.80 6.35
C ALA A 145 -4.74 -9.27 5.64
N GLY A 146 -3.67 -8.97 6.39
CA GLY A 146 -2.43 -8.44 5.83
C GLY A 146 -1.55 -9.46 5.11
N ASN A 147 -1.75 -10.79 5.35
CA ASN A 147 -0.83 -11.81 4.86
C ASN A 147 -1.49 -12.95 4.07
N ALA A 148 -2.81 -12.97 3.97
CA ALA A 148 -3.52 -13.96 3.16
C ALA A 148 -3.26 -13.73 1.66
N PRO A 149 -3.11 -14.82 0.86
CA PRO A 149 -2.97 -14.74 -0.58
C PRO A 149 -4.34 -14.55 -1.24
N PHE A 150 -4.47 -13.53 -2.09
CA PHE A 150 -5.70 -13.23 -2.82
C PHE A 150 -5.66 -13.67 -4.31
N GLY A 151 -4.66 -14.45 -4.68
CA GLY A 151 -4.46 -14.94 -6.04
C GLY A 151 -3.43 -14.13 -6.81
N SER A 152 -2.87 -14.73 -7.89
CA SER A 152 -1.74 -14.16 -8.62
C SER A 152 -0.59 -13.81 -7.66
N ASN A 153 0.01 -12.63 -7.80
CA ASN A 153 1.05 -12.12 -6.91
C ASN A 153 0.50 -11.06 -5.92
N VAL A 154 -0.74 -11.22 -5.45
CA VAL A 154 -1.40 -10.28 -4.54
C VAL A 154 -1.53 -10.90 -3.16
N VAL A 155 -0.94 -10.25 -2.15
CA VAL A 155 -0.95 -10.65 -0.74
C VAL A 155 -1.45 -9.49 0.12
N GLY A 156 -2.40 -9.78 0.99
CA GLY A 156 -3.02 -8.78 1.86
C GLY A 156 -4.23 -8.07 1.26
N LEU A 157 -5.17 -7.72 2.14
CA LEU A 157 -6.46 -7.15 1.81
C LEU A 157 -6.33 -5.81 1.07
N ASP A 158 -5.48 -4.91 1.57
CA ASP A 158 -5.31 -3.57 0.97
C ASP A 158 -4.77 -3.66 -0.46
N ALA A 159 -3.74 -4.50 -0.68
CA ALA A 159 -3.22 -4.73 -2.02
C ALA A 159 -4.28 -5.36 -2.93
N ALA A 160 -5.10 -6.27 -2.39
CA ALA A 160 -6.19 -6.90 -3.14
C ALA A 160 -7.30 -5.91 -3.50
N ALA A 161 -7.69 -5.02 -2.58
CA ALA A 161 -8.67 -3.97 -2.82
C ALA A 161 -8.25 -3.08 -4.00
N TRP A 162 -7.02 -2.56 -3.97
CA TRP A 162 -6.49 -1.72 -5.04
C TRP A 162 -6.26 -2.49 -6.35
N ARG A 163 -5.75 -3.73 -6.30
CA ARG A 163 -5.45 -4.51 -7.50
C ARG A 163 -6.70 -5.04 -8.20
N TYR A 164 -7.78 -5.31 -7.48
CA TYR A 164 -9.00 -5.87 -8.05
C TYR A 164 -10.12 -4.85 -8.24
N PHE A 165 -10.19 -3.83 -7.38
CA PHE A 165 -11.30 -2.87 -7.38
C PHE A 165 -10.87 -1.41 -7.57
N GLY A 166 -9.57 -1.12 -7.55
CA GLY A 166 -9.02 0.23 -7.81
C GLY A 166 -9.33 1.27 -6.75
N ARG A 167 -9.66 0.84 -5.51
CA ARG A 167 -9.98 1.72 -4.38
C ARG A 167 -9.62 1.08 -3.04
N SER A 168 -9.65 1.90 -1.97
CA SER A 168 -9.31 1.45 -0.62
C SER A 168 -10.26 0.38 -0.12
N ALA A 169 -9.78 -0.52 0.76
CA ALA A 169 -10.59 -1.58 1.34
C ALA A 169 -11.81 -1.03 2.09
N GLU A 170 -11.70 0.11 2.77
CA GLU A 170 -12.80 0.73 3.52
C GLU A 170 -14.02 1.10 2.63
N SER A 171 -13.79 1.41 1.36
CA SER A 171 -14.83 1.83 0.41
C SER A 171 -15.51 0.67 -0.32
N LEU A 172 -15.12 -0.58 -0.06
CA LEU A 172 -15.67 -1.74 -0.76
C LEU A 172 -17.09 -2.10 -0.28
N SER A 173 -17.89 -2.59 -1.22
CA SER A 173 -19.24 -3.09 -0.98
C SER A 173 -19.25 -4.44 -0.26
N TRP A 174 -20.43 -4.92 0.15
CA TRP A 174 -20.59 -6.26 0.71
C TRP A 174 -20.26 -7.35 -0.31
N GLY A 175 -20.63 -7.17 -1.59
CA GLY A 175 -20.33 -8.13 -2.66
C GLY A 175 -18.84 -8.23 -2.94
N GLU A 176 -18.13 -7.11 -2.93
CA GLU A 176 -16.68 -7.03 -3.11
C GLU A 176 -15.93 -7.63 -1.92
N MET A 177 -16.35 -7.31 -0.69
CA MET A 177 -15.77 -7.89 0.54
C MET A 177 -15.99 -9.38 0.64
N ALA A 178 -17.19 -9.86 0.31
CA ALA A 178 -17.48 -11.29 0.24
C ALA A 178 -16.63 -11.98 -0.84
N THR A 179 -16.41 -11.32 -1.98
CA THR A 179 -15.50 -11.82 -3.03
C THR A 179 -14.09 -11.98 -2.49
N LEU A 180 -13.54 -10.96 -1.82
CA LEU A 180 -12.20 -11.04 -1.23
C LEU A 180 -12.14 -12.10 -0.12
N ALA A 181 -13.13 -12.21 0.74
CA ALA A 181 -13.13 -13.18 1.84
C ALA A 181 -13.05 -14.65 1.39
N VAL A 182 -13.59 -14.98 0.19
CA VAL A 182 -13.59 -16.36 -0.32
C VAL A 182 -12.33 -16.71 -1.13
N LEU A 183 -11.53 -15.73 -1.57
CA LEU A 183 -10.36 -15.95 -2.44
C LEU A 183 -9.24 -16.75 -1.75
N PRO A 184 -8.85 -16.49 -0.49
CA PRO A 184 -7.73 -17.20 0.15
C PRO A 184 -7.94 -18.70 0.30
N ASN A 185 -9.19 -19.16 0.26
CA ASN A 185 -9.53 -20.58 0.41
C ASN A 185 -8.99 -21.48 -0.70
N SER A 186 -8.82 -20.97 -1.93
CA SER A 186 -8.27 -21.74 -3.06
C SER A 186 -7.63 -20.81 -4.10
N PRO A 187 -6.57 -20.05 -3.76
CA PRO A 187 -6.08 -18.96 -4.58
C PRO A 187 -5.45 -19.40 -5.91
N SER A 188 -5.00 -20.65 -6.01
CA SER A 188 -4.44 -21.22 -7.25
C SER A 188 -5.51 -21.69 -8.24
N LEU A 189 -6.70 -22.05 -7.74
CA LEU A 189 -7.77 -22.63 -8.54
C LEU A 189 -8.88 -21.63 -8.88
N VAL A 190 -9.12 -20.68 -8.00
CA VAL A 190 -10.22 -19.71 -8.08
C VAL A 190 -9.68 -18.35 -7.71
N HIS A 191 -9.48 -17.50 -8.69
CA HIS A 191 -9.13 -16.09 -8.49
C HIS A 191 -9.73 -15.24 -9.61
N PRO A 192 -9.81 -13.93 -9.46
CA PRO A 192 -10.32 -13.05 -10.52
C PRO A 192 -9.62 -13.31 -11.86
N GLY A 193 -10.42 -13.49 -12.91
CA GLY A 193 -9.95 -13.89 -14.23
C GLY A 193 -9.79 -15.40 -14.46
N LYS A 194 -10.03 -16.27 -13.44
CA LYS A 194 -9.99 -17.74 -13.57
C LYS A 194 -11.11 -18.39 -12.75
N ASN A 195 -11.88 -19.30 -13.38
CA ASN A 195 -13.00 -20.01 -12.75
C ASN A 195 -14.08 -19.07 -12.16
N SER A 196 -14.43 -18.02 -12.90
CA SER A 196 -15.42 -17.01 -12.49
C SER A 196 -16.76 -17.58 -12.00
N PRO A 197 -17.37 -18.62 -12.62
CA PRO A 197 -18.62 -19.19 -12.12
C PRO A 197 -18.49 -19.78 -10.71
N ARG A 198 -17.36 -20.41 -10.40
CA ARG A 198 -17.12 -20.98 -9.06
C ARG A 198 -16.89 -19.86 -8.03
N LEU A 199 -16.24 -18.77 -8.42
CA LEU A 199 -16.05 -17.60 -7.57
C LEU A 199 -17.39 -16.93 -7.25
N ILE A 200 -18.23 -16.70 -8.27
CA ILE A 200 -19.59 -16.16 -8.12
C ILE A 200 -20.40 -17.02 -7.16
N LYS A 201 -20.40 -18.34 -7.34
CA LYS A 201 -21.12 -19.25 -6.46
C LYS A 201 -20.66 -19.12 -5.01
N LYS A 202 -19.34 -19.18 -4.73
CA LYS A 202 -18.80 -19.05 -3.38
C LYS A 202 -19.18 -17.70 -2.74
N ARG A 203 -19.09 -16.60 -3.50
CA ARG A 203 -19.49 -15.27 -3.04
C ARG A 203 -20.98 -15.24 -2.68
N ASN A 204 -21.81 -15.72 -3.57
CA ASN A 204 -23.26 -15.70 -3.39
C ASN A 204 -23.68 -16.59 -2.21
N ASP A 205 -23.11 -17.79 -2.07
CA ASP A 205 -23.32 -18.67 -0.91
C ASP A 205 -22.93 -17.97 0.42
N LEU A 206 -21.85 -17.15 0.42
CA LEU A 206 -21.46 -16.36 1.56
C LEU A 206 -22.44 -15.22 1.86
N LEU A 207 -22.92 -14.50 0.83
CA LEU A 207 -23.91 -13.43 0.99
C LEU A 207 -25.24 -13.97 1.57
N ASP A 208 -25.70 -15.12 1.09
CA ASP A 208 -26.88 -15.80 1.65
C ASP A 208 -26.66 -16.18 3.13
N LYS A 209 -25.46 -16.64 3.46
CA LYS A 209 -25.11 -16.98 4.83
C LYS A 209 -25.06 -15.73 5.74
N LEU A 210 -24.56 -14.59 5.26
CA LEU A 210 -24.57 -13.33 6.01
C LEU A 210 -25.99 -12.84 6.26
N ALA A 211 -26.91 -12.98 5.30
CA ALA A 211 -28.33 -12.66 5.46
C ALA A 211 -29.00 -13.61 6.47
N ALA A 212 -28.74 -14.93 6.38
CA ALA A 212 -29.26 -15.91 7.33
C ALA A 212 -28.77 -15.67 8.78
N LEU A 213 -27.56 -15.11 8.94
CA LEU A 213 -26.98 -14.71 10.22
C LEU A 213 -27.46 -13.32 10.68
N LYS A 214 -28.31 -12.63 9.91
CA LYS A 214 -28.80 -11.27 10.15
C LYS A 214 -27.69 -10.22 10.29
N ILE A 215 -26.55 -10.45 9.63
CA ILE A 215 -25.44 -9.49 9.54
C ILE A 215 -25.78 -8.42 8.51
N ILE A 216 -26.44 -8.82 7.43
CA ILE A 216 -27.01 -7.93 6.41
C ILE A 216 -28.48 -8.31 6.20
N ASP A 217 -29.26 -7.38 5.67
CA ASP A 217 -30.64 -7.70 5.25
C ASP A 217 -30.66 -8.44 3.89
N GLN A 218 -31.79 -9.08 3.60
CA GLN A 218 -31.96 -9.87 2.37
C GLN A 218 -31.89 -9.01 1.09
N SER A 219 -32.31 -7.74 1.17
CA SER A 219 -32.22 -6.80 0.05
C SER A 219 -30.77 -6.48 -0.29
N THR A 220 -29.97 -6.16 0.72
CA THR A 220 -28.51 -5.95 0.58
C THR A 220 -27.82 -7.18 0.00
N ALA A 221 -28.15 -8.39 0.48
CA ALA A 221 -27.61 -9.62 -0.07
C ALA A 221 -27.95 -9.80 -1.55
N ASN A 222 -29.21 -9.56 -1.94
CA ASN A 222 -29.66 -9.70 -3.30
C ASN A 222 -29.00 -8.68 -4.24
N LEU A 223 -28.89 -7.41 -3.83
CA LEU A 223 -28.18 -6.37 -4.59
C LEU A 223 -26.70 -6.70 -4.76
N SER A 224 -26.02 -7.11 -3.67
CA SER A 224 -24.60 -7.48 -3.71
C SER A 224 -24.30 -8.68 -4.63
N LYS A 225 -25.26 -9.57 -4.86
CA LYS A 225 -25.11 -10.68 -5.81
C LYS A 225 -25.12 -10.21 -7.27
N LEU A 226 -25.73 -9.07 -7.57
CA LEU A 226 -25.76 -8.49 -8.91
C LEU A 226 -24.46 -7.79 -9.28
N GLU A 227 -23.62 -7.45 -8.29
CA GLU A 227 -22.34 -6.81 -8.54
C GLU A 227 -21.42 -7.71 -9.38
N PRO A 228 -20.70 -7.14 -10.36
CA PRO A 228 -19.74 -7.90 -11.15
C PRO A 228 -18.58 -8.37 -10.29
N ILE A 229 -18.02 -9.53 -10.59
CA ILE A 229 -16.73 -9.92 -10.02
C ILE A 229 -15.59 -9.26 -10.80
N PRO A 230 -14.46 -8.93 -10.15
CA PRO A 230 -13.34 -8.32 -10.83
C PRO A 230 -12.70 -9.28 -11.84
N GLY A 231 -12.10 -8.72 -12.87
CA GLY A 231 -11.29 -9.44 -13.84
C GLY A 231 -9.86 -9.68 -13.35
N LYS A 232 -8.88 -9.60 -14.27
CA LYS A 232 -7.45 -9.66 -13.91
C LYS A 232 -7.05 -8.48 -13.01
N PRO A 233 -5.99 -8.63 -12.17
CA PRO A 233 -5.50 -7.54 -11.36
C PRO A 233 -5.15 -6.30 -12.20
N GLN A 234 -5.65 -5.15 -11.80
CA GLN A 234 -5.40 -3.86 -12.46
C GLN A 234 -3.98 -3.35 -12.13
N GLN A 235 -3.47 -2.44 -12.95
CA GLN A 235 -2.27 -1.69 -12.61
C GLN A 235 -2.58 -0.72 -11.46
N LEU A 236 -1.63 -0.59 -10.54
CA LEU A 236 -1.79 0.37 -9.45
C LEU A 236 -1.54 1.81 -9.94
N PRO A 237 -2.15 2.80 -9.29
CA PRO A 237 -1.89 4.20 -9.59
C PRO A 237 -0.41 4.56 -9.57
N GLN A 238 -0.01 5.47 -10.46
CA GLN A 238 1.33 6.07 -10.53
C GLN A 238 1.18 7.60 -10.60
N TYR A 239 0.51 8.17 -9.59
CA TYR A 239 0.22 9.61 -9.55
C TYR A 239 1.35 10.42 -8.91
N ALA A 240 2.21 9.79 -8.09
CA ALA A 240 3.38 10.42 -7.47
C ALA A 240 4.62 9.49 -7.49
N PRO A 241 5.08 9.02 -8.68
CA PRO A 241 6.17 8.05 -8.79
C PRO A 241 7.52 8.59 -8.29
N HIS A 242 7.80 9.89 -8.50
CA HIS A 242 9.04 10.52 -8.03
C HIS A 242 9.07 10.62 -6.49
N LEU A 243 7.93 10.96 -5.85
CA LEU A 243 7.81 10.93 -4.40
C LEU A 243 7.99 9.50 -3.85
N LEU A 244 7.43 8.49 -4.53
CA LEU A 244 7.63 7.09 -4.17
C LEU A 244 9.11 6.70 -4.25
N ASN A 245 9.82 7.08 -5.32
CA ASN A 245 11.24 6.78 -5.48
C ASN A 245 12.09 7.49 -4.43
N ARG A 246 11.79 8.75 -4.13
CA ARG A 246 12.41 9.51 -3.04
C ARG A 246 12.22 8.81 -1.70
N PHE A 247 10.99 8.43 -1.36
CA PHE A 247 10.67 7.72 -0.13
C PHE A 247 11.42 6.38 -0.02
N LYS A 248 11.52 5.62 -1.13
CA LYS A 248 12.31 4.38 -1.17
C LYS A 248 13.78 4.63 -0.87
N ALA A 249 14.38 5.64 -1.48
CA ALA A 249 15.78 5.99 -1.26
C ALA A 249 16.05 6.40 0.19
N GLU A 250 15.20 7.25 0.76
CA GLU A 250 15.30 7.70 2.16
C GLU A 250 15.17 6.52 3.14
N ARG A 251 14.22 5.59 2.91
CA ARG A 251 14.04 4.42 3.77
C ARG A 251 15.18 3.41 3.64
N ALA A 252 15.73 3.23 2.44
CA ALA A 252 16.91 2.39 2.24
C ALA A 252 18.14 2.92 3.01
N ALA A 253 18.33 4.23 3.03
CA ALA A 253 19.41 4.87 3.79
C ALA A 253 19.23 4.70 5.31
N LEU A 254 18.01 4.83 5.83
CA LEU A 254 17.71 4.70 7.25
C LEU A 254 17.69 3.23 7.74
N LYS A 255 17.64 2.25 6.84
CA LYS A 255 17.51 0.80 7.12
C LYS A 255 16.39 0.43 8.10
N ALA A 256 15.41 1.29 8.29
CA ALA A 256 14.35 1.12 9.28
C ALA A 256 13.06 1.86 8.90
N GLY A 257 11.97 1.48 9.54
CA GLY A 257 10.66 2.13 9.47
C GLY A 257 9.67 1.47 8.53
N SER A 258 8.45 1.99 8.53
CA SER A 258 7.35 1.52 7.68
C SER A 258 7.66 1.78 6.20
N THR A 259 7.24 0.87 5.33
CA THR A 259 7.26 1.07 3.88
C THR A 259 5.96 1.70 3.35
N ARG A 260 5.07 2.15 4.24
CA ARG A 260 3.89 2.97 3.94
C ARG A 260 4.09 4.37 4.51
N ILE A 261 3.75 5.38 3.74
CA ILE A 261 3.73 6.78 4.15
C ILE A 261 2.43 7.43 3.70
N THR A 262 1.75 8.09 4.62
CA THR A 262 0.68 9.05 4.31
C THR A 262 1.32 10.42 4.16
N SER A 263 1.18 11.01 2.98
CA SER A 263 1.76 12.30 2.64
C SER A 263 0.79 13.45 2.96
N THR A 264 1.26 14.68 2.81
CA THR A 264 0.41 15.88 2.89
C THR A 264 -0.31 16.20 1.58
N LEU A 265 -0.10 15.40 0.53
CA LEU A 265 -0.67 15.64 -0.79
C LEU A 265 -2.20 15.53 -0.76
N ASP A 266 -2.86 16.49 -1.42
CA ASP A 266 -4.29 16.42 -1.71
C ASP A 266 -4.49 15.53 -2.94
N TYR A 267 -5.30 14.48 -2.81
CA TYR A 267 -5.51 13.49 -3.88
C TYR A 267 -6.06 14.11 -5.15
N ASP A 268 -7.14 14.89 -5.03
CA ASP A 268 -7.82 15.48 -6.19
C ASP A 268 -6.96 16.54 -6.87
N LEU A 269 -6.25 17.35 -6.07
CA LEU A 269 -5.31 18.33 -6.59
C LEU A 269 -4.16 17.65 -7.34
N GLN A 270 -3.59 16.59 -6.78
CA GLN A 270 -2.53 15.80 -7.43
C GLN A 270 -2.98 15.28 -8.80
N LEU A 271 -4.20 14.73 -8.89
CA LEU A 271 -4.75 14.25 -10.15
C LEU A 271 -4.95 15.39 -11.17
N ARG A 272 -5.54 16.52 -10.74
CA ARG A 272 -5.76 17.68 -11.59
C ARG A 272 -4.45 18.27 -12.12
N VAL A 273 -3.44 18.43 -11.26
CA VAL A 273 -2.12 18.95 -11.67
C VAL A 273 -1.41 17.96 -12.62
N ASN A 274 -1.48 16.64 -12.36
CA ASN A 274 -0.97 15.63 -13.30
C ASN A 274 -1.62 15.75 -14.69
N ALA A 275 -2.95 15.87 -14.75
CA ALA A 275 -3.68 16.00 -16.01
C ALA A 275 -3.31 17.32 -16.73
N LEU A 276 -3.19 18.41 -15.97
CA LEU A 276 -2.78 19.71 -16.48
C LEU A 276 -1.37 19.64 -17.11
N LEU A 277 -0.40 19.11 -16.38
CA LEU A 277 0.98 19.00 -16.85
C LEU A 277 1.12 18.10 -18.07
N LYS A 278 0.39 16.97 -18.13
CA LYS A 278 0.36 16.11 -19.32
C LYS A 278 -0.12 16.89 -20.56
N ARG A 279 -1.16 17.73 -20.40
CA ARG A 279 -1.67 18.57 -21.50
C ARG A 279 -0.64 19.60 -21.96
N TYR A 280 0.03 20.27 -21.03
CA TYR A 280 1.09 21.23 -21.36
C TYR A 280 2.33 20.56 -21.94
N ASN A 281 2.75 19.43 -21.41
CA ASN A 281 3.86 18.67 -21.96
C ASN A 281 3.62 18.27 -23.42
N ASN A 282 2.43 17.77 -23.75
CA ASN A 282 2.07 17.45 -25.14
C ASN A 282 2.15 18.69 -26.07
N ARG A 283 1.79 19.88 -25.54
CA ARG A 283 1.87 21.13 -26.30
C ARG A 283 3.30 21.57 -26.51
N TYR A 284 4.16 21.44 -25.51
CA TYR A 284 5.54 21.91 -25.55
C TYR A 284 6.52 20.94 -26.23
N ARG A 285 6.13 19.70 -26.42
CA ARG A 285 6.91 18.70 -27.18
C ARG A 285 7.26 19.17 -28.61
N ALA A 286 6.40 19.95 -29.22
CA ALA A 286 6.69 20.54 -30.56
C ALA A 286 7.89 21.49 -30.55
N ASN A 287 8.32 21.97 -29.37
CA ASN A 287 9.49 22.82 -29.15
C ASN A 287 10.61 22.07 -28.42
N ASP A 288 10.65 20.73 -28.51
CA ASP A 288 11.62 19.85 -27.85
C ASP A 288 11.65 19.95 -26.29
N ILE A 289 10.60 20.52 -25.68
CA ILE A 289 10.46 20.58 -24.22
C ILE A 289 9.72 19.32 -23.74
N ASN A 290 10.49 18.33 -23.30
CA ASN A 290 9.99 17.01 -22.95
C ASN A 290 9.73 16.81 -21.46
N ASN A 291 10.36 17.60 -20.61
CA ASN A 291 10.31 17.46 -19.16
C ASN A 291 9.61 18.65 -18.51
N ILE A 292 8.72 18.39 -17.56
CA ILE A 292 7.98 19.42 -16.84
C ILE A 292 7.70 18.93 -15.40
N ALA A 293 7.91 19.82 -14.44
CA ALA A 293 7.65 19.55 -13.04
C ALA A 293 6.75 20.62 -12.43
N ALA A 294 6.05 20.26 -11.35
CA ALA A 294 5.26 21.20 -10.56
C ALA A 294 5.26 20.83 -9.08
N LEU A 295 5.33 21.86 -8.25
CA LEU A 295 5.21 21.77 -6.81
C LEU A 295 4.15 22.79 -6.34
N VAL A 296 3.14 22.32 -5.62
CA VAL A 296 2.10 23.20 -5.04
C VAL A 296 2.24 23.17 -3.53
N LEU A 297 2.35 24.34 -2.92
CA LEU A 297 2.56 24.52 -1.49
C LEU A 297 1.38 25.26 -0.84
N ASP A 298 1.00 24.83 0.35
CA ASP A 298 0.19 25.64 1.27
C ASP A 298 1.13 26.61 1.99
N VAL A 299 1.06 27.87 1.64
CA VAL A 299 1.96 28.92 2.19
C VAL A 299 1.76 29.12 3.69
N LYS A 300 0.53 28.93 4.19
CA LYS A 300 0.23 29.10 5.63
C LYS A 300 0.74 27.93 6.47
N LYS A 301 0.59 26.72 5.98
CA LYS A 301 0.97 25.50 6.70
C LYS A 301 2.40 25.04 6.40
N GLY A 302 3.02 25.55 5.33
CA GLY A 302 4.32 25.07 4.85
C GLY A 302 4.29 23.64 4.32
N THR A 303 3.13 23.11 3.95
CA THR A 303 2.97 21.73 3.49
C THR A 303 2.87 21.64 1.99
N VAL A 304 3.35 20.52 1.43
CA VAL A 304 3.23 20.22 -0.01
C VAL A 304 1.85 19.62 -0.28
N LEU A 305 1.09 20.24 -1.19
CA LEU A 305 -0.24 19.78 -1.60
C LEU A 305 -0.22 18.97 -2.90
N SER A 306 0.75 19.23 -3.79
CA SER A 306 0.96 18.44 -5.00
C SER A 306 2.45 18.36 -5.34
N TYR A 307 2.92 17.19 -5.76
CA TYR A 307 4.32 16.90 -6.07
C TYR A 307 4.43 16.11 -7.36
N ILE A 308 4.85 16.76 -8.44
CA ILE A 308 5.07 16.13 -9.74
C ILE A 308 6.50 16.43 -10.17
N GLY A 309 7.39 15.47 -9.95
CA GLY A 309 8.82 15.61 -10.26
C GLY A 309 9.12 15.63 -11.75
N ASN A 310 8.29 14.97 -12.54
CA ASN A 310 8.34 14.96 -14.01
C ASN A 310 7.07 14.27 -14.55
N ILE A 311 6.85 14.32 -15.86
CA ILE A 311 5.85 13.48 -16.55
C ILE A 311 6.44 12.08 -16.69
N TYR A 312 6.00 11.16 -15.85
CA TYR A 312 6.55 9.81 -15.78
C TYR A 312 6.14 8.97 -17.00
N GLN A 313 7.12 8.55 -17.78
CA GLN A 313 7.01 7.73 -19.00
C GLN A 313 8.13 6.68 -19.01
N PRO A 314 8.03 5.62 -18.19
CA PRO A 314 9.11 4.66 -17.99
C PRO A 314 9.45 3.83 -19.24
N GLU A 315 8.52 3.74 -20.19
CA GLU A 315 8.69 3.06 -21.48
C GLU A 315 9.58 3.84 -22.47
N ASN A 316 9.77 5.16 -22.27
CA ASN A 316 10.63 6.01 -23.10
C ASN A 316 11.83 6.49 -22.29
N THR A 317 12.94 5.78 -22.43
CA THR A 317 14.18 6.07 -21.68
C THR A 317 14.91 7.31 -22.16
N GLU A 318 14.72 7.74 -23.42
CA GLU A 318 15.37 8.94 -23.99
C GLU A 318 14.90 10.23 -23.31
N LEU A 319 13.69 10.23 -22.75
CA LEU A 319 13.13 11.41 -22.09
C LEU A 319 13.63 11.60 -20.66
N GLU A 320 14.40 10.65 -20.11
CA GLU A 320 14.88 10.70 -18.72
C GLU A 320 13.78 11.02 -17.69
N SER A 321 12.56 10.54 -17.97
CA SER A 321 11.35 10.88 -17.21
C SER A 321 11.40 10.40 -15.75
N HIS A 322 12.38 9.57 -15.40
CA HIS A 322 12.64 9.10 -14.04
C HIS A 322 13.30 10.15 -13.14
N VAL A 323 13.90 11.20 -13.75
CA VAL A 323 14.56 12.27 -13.00
C VAL A 323 13.54 13.14 -12.30
N ASP A 324 13.71 13.27 -10.98
CA ASP A 324 12.93 14.18 -10.14
C ASP A 324 13.47 15.61 -10.28
N MET A 325 12.88 16.39 -11.16
CA MET A 325 13.30 17.74 -11.46
C MET A 325 13.11 18.74 -10.31
N ILE A 326 12.26 18.41 -9.32
CA ILE A 326 12.09 19.26 -8.12
C ILE A 326 13.35 19.19 -7.24
N LYS A 327 14.03 18.03 -7.21
CA LYS A 327 15.26 17.84 -6.42
C LYS A 327 16.54 17.98 -7.22
N ALA A 328 16.47 17.93 -8.54
CA ALA A 328 17.65 18.00 -9.39
C ALA A 328 18.38 19.35 -9.20
N PRO A 329 19.70 19.35 -8.99
CA PRO A 329 20.48 20.58 -8.90
C PRO A 329 20.31 21.40 -10.19
N ARG A 330 20.01 22.68 -10.03
CA ARG A 330 19.80 23.62 -11.16
C ARG A 330 20.50 24.93 -10.87
N SER A 331 21.00 25.56 -11.94
CA SER A 331 21.45 26.94 -11.84
C SER A 331 20.24 27.84 -11.49
N PRO A 332 20.33 28.63 -10.42
CA PRO A 332 19.24 29.52 -10.04
C PRO A 332 19.07 30.68 -11.00
N GLY A 333 20.12 31.03 -11.78
CA GLY A 333 20.11 32.16 -12.69
C GLY A 333 19.67 33.43 -11.96
N SER A 334 18.89 34.25 -12.66
CA SER A 334 18.40 35.54 -12.15
C SER A 334 17.39 35.43 -10.99
N THR A 335 16.90 34.24 -10.65
CA THR A 335 15.95 34.08 -9.53
C THR A 335 16.57 34.43 -8.16
N LEU A 336 17.91 34.42 -8.06
CA LEU A 336 18.62 34.85 -6.84
C LEU A 336 18.74 36.37 -6.71
N LYS A 337 18.54 37.16 -7.76
CA LYS A 337 18.73 38.64 -7.71
C LYS A 337 17.92 39.34 -6.63
N PRO A 338 16.60 39.04 -6.43
CA PRO A 338 15.82 39.66 -5.36
C PRO A 338 16.36 39.32 -3.96
N ILE A 339 16.82 38.06 -3.77
CA ILE A 339 17.38 37.61 -2.48
C ILE A 339 18.72 38.28 -2.21
N LEU A 340 19.59 38.33 -3.22
CA LEU A 340 20.88 39.06 -3.15
C LEU A 340 20.66 40.51 -2.80
N TYR A 341 19.74 41.18 -3.50
CA TYR A 341 19.39 42.57 -3.23
C TYR A 341 18.91 42.82 -1.81
N ALA A 342 18.00 41.96 -1.33
CA ALA A 342 17.51 42.03 0.05
C ALA A 342 18.63 41.81 1.08
N SER A 343 19.54 40.88 0.85
CA SER A 343 20.72 40.65 1.71
C SER A 343 21.64 41.86 1.74
N MET A 344 21.96 42.41 0.56
CA MET A 344 22.82 43.60 0.47
C MET A 344 22.22 44.83 1.16
N LEU A 345 20.89 45.00 1.13
CA LEU A 345 20.20 46.06 1.89
C LEU A 345 20.28 45.79 3.39
N ASN A 346 20.03 44.55 3.83
CA ASN A 346 20.06 44.17 5.25
C ASN A 346 21.46 44.35 5.85
N ASP A 347 22.50 44.02 5.10
CA ASP A 347 23.88 44.09 5.52
C ASP A 347 24.49 45.47 5.33
N GLY A 348 23.73 46.44 4.81
CA GLY A 348 24.14 47.84 4.66
C GLY A 348 25.13 48.09 3.53
N PHE A 349 25.30 47.12 2.58
CA PHE A 349 26.17 47.30 1.41
C PHE A 349 25.57 48.28 0.37
N ILE A 350 24.25 48.37 0.26
CA ILE A 350 23.53 49.28 -0.63
C ILE A 350 22.32 49.88 0.10
N LEU A 351 21.85 51.00 -0.42
CA LEU A 351 20.56 51.63 -0.10
C LEU A 351 19.59 51.43 -1.28
N PRO A 352 18.26 51.59 -1.08
CA PRO A 352 17.28 51.39 -2.15
C PRO A 352 17.49 52.16 -3.47
N LYS A 353 18.24 53.24 -3.38
CA LYS A 353 18.57 54.10 -4.54
C LYS A 353 20.07 54.20 -4.82
N THR A 354 20.87 53.26 -4.33
CA THR A 354 22.30 53.21 -4.64
C THR A 354 22.50 52.92 -6.12
N LEU A 355 23.27 53.79 -6.77
CA LEU A 355 23.70 53.57 -8.16
C LEU A 355 24.76 52.48 -8.19
N ILE A 356 24.55 51.48 -9.02
CA ILE A 356 25.49 50.37 -9.26
C ILE A 356 26.08 50.52 -10.64
N ALA A 357 27.39 50.31 -10.75
CA ALA A 357 28.10 50.41 -12.05
C ALA A 357 27.78 49.15 -12.88
N ASP A 358 27.16 49.37 -14.04
CA ASP A 358 26.94 48.38 -15.09
C ASP A 358 27.92 48.68 -16.24
N ILE A 359 29.16 48.29 -16.04
CA ILE A 359 30.28 48.55 -16.97
C ILE A 359 31.03 47.24 -17.24
N PRO A 360 31.77 47.14 -18.36
CA PRO A 360 32.64 45.99 -18.61
C PRO A 360 33.55 45.72 -17.42
N THR A 361 33.37 44.54 -16.80
CA THR A 361 34.10 44.15 -15.60
C THR A 361 34.69 42.76 -15.81
N GLN A 362 35.94 42.57 -15.32
CA GLN A 362 36.61 41.28 -15.37
C GLN A 362 36.94 40.83 -13.95
N ILE A 363 36.47 39.62 -13.56
CA ILE A 363 36.71 39.08 -12.23
C ILE A 363 37.32 37.69 -12.41
N GLY A 364 38.62 37.53 -12.07
CA GLY A 364 39.30 36.24 -12.12
C GLY A 364 39.17 35.47 -13.45
N GLY A 365 39.21 36.19 -14.58
CA GLY A 365 39.03 35.55 -15.90
C GLY A 365 37.58 35.41 -16.38
N TYR A 366 36.60 35.77 -15.55
CA TYR A 366 35.20 35.83 -15.93
C TYR A 366 34.77 37.27 -16.22
N SER A 367 34.11 37.48 -17.38
CA SER A 367 33.56 38.77 -17.78
C SER A 367 32.03 38.63 -17.85
N PRO A 368 31.31 39.10 -16.83
CA PRO A 368 29.84 39.09 -16.85
C PRO A 368 29.33 39.99 -17.98
N GLN A 369 28.29 39.56 -18.70
CA GLN A 369 27.63 40.31 -19.76
C GLN A 369 26.14 40.36 -19.51
N ASN A 370 25.51 41.46 -19.90
CA ASN A 370 24.05 41.54 -19.95
C ASN A 370 23.50 40.68 -21.12
N TYR A 371 22.21 40.37 -21.10
CA TYR A 371 21.55 39.55 -22.13
C TYR A 371 21.70 40.15 -23.56
N ASP A 372 21.67 41.44 -23.63
CA ASP A 372 21.79 42.22 -24.90
C ASP A 372 23.23 42.58 -25.27
N MET A 373 24.23 42.05 -24.54
CA MET A 373 25.65 42.33 -24.68
C MET A 373 26.01 43.81 -24.44
N GLY A 374 25.07 44.66 -24.05
CA GLY A 374 25.28 46.06 -23.72
C GLY A 374 25.59 46.30 -22.26
N TYR A 375 25.92 47.54 -21.91
CA TYR A 375 26.09 48.03 -20.55
C TYR A 375 25.38 49.37 -20.42
N ASP A 376 24.62 49.56 -19.36
CA ASP A 376 23.82 50.76 -19.12
C ASP A 376 24.57 51.86 -18.32
N GLY A 377 25.81 51.58 -17.94
CA GLY A 377 26.67 52.52 -17.21
C GLY A 377 26.37 52.57 -15.72
N ALA A 378 25.34 53.28 -15.32
CA ALA A 378 24.89 53.34 -13.92
C ALA A 378 23.42 53.02 -13.83
N ILE A 379 23.08 52.05 -13.01
CA ILE A 379 21.70 51.55 -12.79
C ILE A 379 21.29 51.70 -11.34
N GLN A 380 19.97 51.82 -11.06
CA GLN A 380 19.39 51.80 -9.73
C GLN A 380 18.69 50.45 -9.46
#